data_1dee0100ede729b26571eac7351dcf3f
#
_entry.id   1dee0100ede729b26571eac7351dcf3f
#
_cell.length_a   1.000
_cell.length_b   1.000
_cell.length_c   1.000
_cell.angle_alpha   90.00
_cell.angle_beta   90.00
_cell.angle_gamma   90.00
#
_symmetry.space_group_name_H-M   'P 1'
#
loop_
_entity.id
_entity.type
_entity.pdbx_description
1 polymer ?
#
loop_
_entity_poly.entity_id
_entity_poly.type
_entity_poly.pdbx_seq_one_letter_code
_entity_poly.pdbx_strand_id
1 'polypeptide(L)'
;MDNSNTNYSYHIYLIISRYRDIIIFVRSLFMFHRIKSVTPQPDYTLDVQFSEGVTKQYDLNTLIEKQPAFSSLKKHLELYQSATVDKGGYGVVWNDDIDISCDELYFNGKDVDTPFDGLIALSDATTLWGLNESTLRKAITYGKLINGQDVCKFGKQWVVTTEAMQREYGEPKT
;
A
#
# COMPACT_ATOMS: atom_id res chain seq x y z
N MET A 1 31.13 -17.34 -40.17
CA MET A 1 30.12 -16.28 -40.08
C MET A 1 29.50 -16.37 -38.73
N ASP A 2 29.70 -15.37 -37.99
CA ASP A 2 29.77 -15.33 -36.53
C ASP A 2 28.41 -15.10 -35.88
N ASN A 3 28.07 -16.01 -34.96
CA ASN A 3 26.76 -15.98 -34.24
C ASN A 3 26.91 -15.41 -32.81
N SER A 4 27.77 -14.38 -32.67
CA SER A 4 28.14 -13.82 -31.35
C SER A 4 27.33 -12.58 -30.92
N ASN A 5 26.27 -12.18 -31.64
CA ASN A 5 25.57 -10.89 -31.37
C ASN A 5 24.24 -11.01 -30.61
N THR A 6 23.76 -12.22 -30.30
CA THR A 6 22.47 -12.40 -29.62
C THR A 6 22.57 -12.51 -28.10
N ASN A 7 23.75 -12.82 -27.55
CA ASN A 7 23.92 -13.00 -26.10
C ASN A 7 24.18 -11.70 -25.31
N TYR A 8 24.69 -10.66 -25.96
CA TYR A 8 24.96 -9.39 -25.28
C TYR A 8 23.69 -8.56 -24.97
N SER A 9 22.67 -8.68 -25.83
CA SER A 9 21.42 -7.96 -25.63
C SER A 9 20.62 -8.46 -24.41
N TYR A 10 20.56 -9.77 -24.20
CA TYR A 10 19.84 -10.35 -23.05
C TYR A 10 20.54 -10.10 -21.71
N HIS A 11 21.88 -10.08 -21.69
CA HIS A 11 22.63 -9.75 -20.47
C HIS A 11 22.48 -8.30 -20.05
N ILE A 12 22.43 -7.37 -20.99
CA ILE A 12 22.22 -5.95 -20.70
C ILE A 12 20.80 -5.70 -20.20
N TYR A 13 19.77 -6.35 -20.76
CA TYR A 13 18.40 -6.26 -20.28
C TYR A 13 18.20 -6.82 -18.87
N LEU A 14 18.84 -7.96 -18.56
CA LEU A 14 18.82 -8.55 -17.22
C LEU A 14 19.56 -7.68 -16.18
N ILE A 15 20.68 -7.07 -16.57
CA ILE A 15 21.42 -6.16 -15.69
C ILE A 15 20.64 -4.87 -15.44
N ILE A 16 20.00 -4.30 -16.46
CA ILE A 16 19.19 -3.08 -16.32
C ILE A 16 17.92 -3.34 -15.48
N SER A 17 17.28 -4.50 -15.64
CA SER A 17 16.15 -4.91 -14.80
C SER A 17 16.58 -5.04 -13.33
N ARG A 18 17.67 -5.76 -13.04
CA ARG A 18 18.20 -5.86 -11.67
C ARG A 18 18.62 -4.52 -11.07
N TYR A 19 19.20 -3.62 -11.86
CA TYR A 19 19.55 -2.28 -11.39
C TYR A 19 18.31 -1.41 -11.12
N ARG A 20 17.26 -1.53 -11.92
CA ARG A 20 15.98 -0.85 -11.65
C ARG A 20 15.34 -1.35 -10.36
N ASP A 21 15.32 -2.65 -10.15
CA ASP A 21 14.76 -3.28 -8.95
C ASP A 21 15.60 -2.91 -7.72
N ILE A 22 16.92 -2.88 -7.84
CA ILE A 22 17.84 -2.40 -6.79
C ILE A 22 17.63 -0.90 -6.53
N ILE A 23 17.47 -0.07 -7.55
CA ILE A 23 17.24 1.37 -7.38
C ILE A 23 15.85 1.63 -6.77
N ILE A 24 14.83 0.86 -7.14
CA ILE A 24 13.50 0.95 -6.53
C ILE A 24 13.56 0.48 -5.07
N PHE A 25 14.24 -0.61 -4.79
CA PHE A 25 14.45 -1.12 -3.44
C PHE A 25 15.27 -0.15 -2.57
N VAL A 26 16.36 0.41 -3.10
CA VAL A 26 17.18 1.43 -2.40
C VAL A 26 16.40 2.73 -2.21
N ARG A 27 15.57 3.16 -3.17
CA ARG A 27 14.69 4.30 -3.00
C ARG A 27 13.62 4.07 -1.93
N SER A 28 13.09 2.86 -1.83
CA SER A 28 12.16 2.47 -0.77
C SER A 28 12.83 2.47 0.61
N LEU A 29 14.10 2.09 0.70
CA LEU A 29 14.89 2.12 1.94
C LEU A 29 15.28 3.54 2.40
N PHE A 30 15.24 4.54 1.52
CA PHE A 30 15.53 5.94 1.82
C PHE A 30 14.31 6.87 1.74
N MET A 31 13.11 6.31 1.57
CA MET A 31 11.90 7.11 1.71
C MET A 31 11.62 7.29 3.19
N PHE A 32 11.88 8.49 3.69
CA PHE A 32 11.50 8.88 5.03
C PHE A 32 9.97 8.97 5.08
N HIS A 33 9.36 7.98 5.72
CA HIS A 33 7.93 8.01 6.00
C HIS A 33 7.64 9.12 7.01
N ARG A 34 6.51 9.77 6.86
CA ARG A 34 6.06 10.79 7.83
C ARG A 34 4.62 10.54 8.19
N ILE A 35 4.35 10.53 9.47
CA ILE A 35 3.00 10.41 9.99
C ILE A 35 2.28 11.74 9.80
N LYS A 36 1.09 11.68 9.23
CA LYS A 36 0.18 12.81 9.06
C LYS A 36 -0.80 12.91 10.22
N SER A 37 -1.34 11.78 10.66
CA SER A 37 -2.27 11.69 11.78
C SER A 37 -2.22 10.32 12.43
N VAL A 38 -2.62 10.28 13.71
CA VAL A 38 -2.79 9.06 14.48
C VAL A 38 -4.16 9.09 15.18
N THR A 39 -4.83 7.95 15.21
CA THR A 39 -6.11 7.77 15.89
C THR A 39 -6.06 6.51 16.74
N PRO A 40 -6.03 6.63 18.08
CA PRO A 40 -6.11 5.48 18.98
C PRO A 40 -7.48 4.80 18.88
N GLN A 41 -7.48 3.46 18.75
CA GLN A 41 -8.66 2.61 18.71
C GLN A 41 -8.90 1.92 20.07
N PRO A 42 -10.15 1.47 20.38
CA PRO A 42 -10.49 0.93 21.72
C PRO A 42 -9.69 -0.31 22.16
N ASP A 43 -9.12 -1.07 21.24
CA ASP A 43 -8.42 -2.34 21.46
C ASP A 43 -6.89 -2.20 21.58
N TYR A 44 -6.40 -1.00 21.85
CA TYR A 44 -4.97 -0.63 21.87
C TYR A 44 -4.30 -0.81 20.51
N THR A 45 -5.03 -0.60 19.43
CA THR A 45 -4.47 -0.40 18.10
C THR A 45 -4.44 1.08 17.73
N LEU A 46 -3.52 1.44 16.85
CA LEU A 46 -3.40 2.78 16.30
C LEU A 46 -3.70 2.76 14.82
N ASP A 47 -4.63 3.58 14.36
CA ASP A 47 -4.74 3.88 12.93
C ASP A 47 -3.80 5.05 12.62
N VAL A 48 -2.79 4.80 11.81
CA VAL A 48 -1.73 5.76 11.48
C VAL A 48 -1.79 6.10 10.00
N GLN A 49 -2.13 7.33 9.68
CA GLN A 49 -2.11 7.83 8.32
C GLN A 49 -0.75 8.46 8.02
N PHE A 50 -0.12 8.03 6.95
CA PHE A 50 1.15 8.58 6.46
C PHE A 50 0.93 9.65 5.39
N SER A 51 1.93 10.52 5.21
CA SER A 51 1.86 11.65 4.28
C SER A 51 1.75 11.23 2.82
N GLU A 52 2.25 10.05 2.47
CA GLU A 52 2.12 9.42 1.15
C GLU A 52 0.74 8.81 0.86
N GLY A 53 -0.20 8.90 1.82
CA GLY A 53 -1.58 8.44 1.65
C GLY A 53 -1.85 7.02 2.15
N VAL A 54 -0.82 6.30 2.59
CA VAL A 54 -0.97 4.96 3.19
C VAL A 54 -1.52 5.09 4.61
N THR A 55 -2.43 4.20 4.99
CA THR A 55 -2.90 4.05 6.38
C THR A 55 -2.50 2.67 6.89
N LYS A 56 -1.88 2.65 8.06
CA LYS A 56 -1.49 1.42 8.75
C LYS A 56 -2.23 1.30 10.06
N GLN A 57 -2.62 0.08 10.40
CA GLN A 57 -3.10 -0.27 11.73
C GLN A 57 -2.00 -0.99 12.50
N TYR A 58 -1.63 -0.46 13.66
CA TYR A 58 -0.56 -1.00 14.48
C TYR A 58 -1.08 -1.48 15.83
N ASP A 59 -0.83 -2.75 16.16
CA ASP A 59 -1.22 -3.37 17.43
C ASP A 59 -0.16 -3.12 18.50
N LEU A 60 -0.48 -2.27 19.48
CA LEU A 60 0.37 -1.95 20.62
C LEU A 60 0.43 -3.05 21.69
N ASN A 61 -0.49 -4.05 21.68
CA ASN A 61 -0.55 -5.04 22.75
C ASN A 61 0.78 -5.77 22.95
N THR A 62 1.48 -6.08 21.85
CA THR A 62 2.81 -6.71 21.93
C THR A 62 3.85 -5.84 22.63
N LEU A 63 3.86 -4.52 22.41
CA LEU A 63 4.76 -3.60 23.10
C LEU A 63 4.36 -3.41 24.56
N ILE A 64 3.08 -3.30 24.84
CA ILE A 64 2.53 -3.18 26.19
C ILE A 64 2.93 -4.37 27.06
N GLU A 65 2.96 -5.58 26.48
CA GLU A 65 3.35 -6.80 27.22
C GLU A 65 4.87 -6.94 27.41
N LYS A 66 5.64 -6.53 26.42
CA LYS A 66 7.10 -6.76 26.41
C LYS A 66 7.91 -5.59 27.01
N GLN A 67 7.37 -4.39 26.98
CA GLN A 67 8.11 -3.18 27.39
C GLN A 67 7.43 -2.49 28.57
N PRO A 68 8.11 -2.38 29.74
CA PRO A 68 7.53 -1.79 30.94
C PRO A 68 7.04 -0.35 30.76
N ALA A 69 7.70 0.47 29.92
CA ALA A 69 7.28 1.83 29.63
C ALA A 69 5.86 1.88 29.05
N PHE A 70 5.56 1.01 28.07
CA PHE A 70 4.25 0.93 27.42
C PHE A 70 3.14 0.35 28.30
N SER A 71 3.47 -0.35 29.38
CA SER A 71 2.47 -0.93 30.28
C SER A 71 1.58 0.12 30.96
N SER A 72 2.06 1.35 31.06
CA SER A 72 1.30 2.49 31.61
C SER A 72 0.12 2.89 30.71
N LEU A 73 0.20 2.67 29.41
CA LEU A 73 -0.89 2.94 28.47
C LEU A 73 -2.12 2.08 28.78
N LYS A 74 -1.92 0.84 29.26
CA LYS A 74 -3.01 -0.06 29.65
C LYS A 74 -3.64 0.31 30.99
N LYS A 75 -2.85 0.93 31.87
CA LYS A 75 -3.30 1.35 33.20
C LYS A 75 -4.03 2.70 33.17
N HIS A 76 -3.70 3.54 32.20
CA HIS A 76 -4.21 4.90 32.08
C HIS A 76 -4.76 5.13 30.67
N LEU A 77 -6.06 4.89 30.50
CA LEU A 77 -6.73 5.02 29.21
C LEU A 77 -6.63 6.45 28.65
N GLU A 78 -6.68 7.47 29.50
CA GLU A 78 -6.52 8.86 29.11
C GLU A 78 -5.15 9.13 28.50
N LEU A 79 -4.09 8.52 29.06
CA LEU A 79 -2.75 8.58 28.50
C LEU A 79 -2.70 7.92 27.13
N TYR A 80 -3.27 6.71 26.99
CA TYR A 80 -3.34 6.04 25.70
C TYR A 80 -4.04 6.91 24.63
N GLN A 81 -5.17 7.52 24.98
CA GLN A 81 -5.94 8.38 24.09
C GLN A 81 -5.25 9.70 23.74
N SER A 82 -4.23 10.11 24.51
CA SER A 82 -3.47 11.33 24.25
C SER A 82 -2.39 11.18 23.18
N ALA A 83 -2.31 10.04 22.49
CA ALA A 83 -1.37 9.81 21.40
C ALA A 83 -1.39 10.97 20.38
N THR A 84 -0.23 11.54 20.12
CA THR A 84 -0.06 12.63 19.17
C THR A 84 1.12 12.38 18.24
N VAL A 85 1.07 12.96 17.05
CA VAL A 85 2.19 12.94 16.11
C VAL A 85 3.23 13.96 16.58
N ASP A 86 4.50 13.60 16.56
CA ASP A 86 5.58 14.54 16.87
C ASP A 86 5.66 15.69 15.86
N LYS A 87 6.43 16.73 16.17
CA LYS A 87 6.55 17.94 15.32
C LYS A 87 7.09 17.67 13.92
N GLY A 88 7.78 16.55 13.72
CA GLY A 88 8.39 16.18 12.45
C GLY A 88 7.62 15.12 11.66
N GLY A 89 6.63 14.49 12.29
CA GLY A 89 5.96 13.30 11.74
C GLY A 89 6.80 12.04 11.79
N TYR A 90 7.85 12.02 12.64
CA TYR A 90 8.79 10.90 12.74
C TYR A 90 8.39 9.85 13.78
N GLY A 91 7.34 10.13 14.56
CA GLY A 91 6.86 9.22 15.58
C GLY A 91 5.49 9.62 16.12
N VAL A 92 4.94 8.71 16.92
CA VAL A 92 3.79 8.95 17.78
C VAL A 92 4.30 9.02 19.21
N VAL A 93 3.89 10.04 19.93
CA VAL A 93 4.33 10.32 21.31
C VAL A 93 3.12 10.42 22.22
N TRP A 94 3.28 9.93 23.46
CA TRP A 94 2.32 10.09 24.55
C TRP A 94 2.84 11.03 25.64
N ASN A 95 4.14 10.93 25.94
CA ASN A 95 4.87 11.78 26.89
C ASN A 95 6.37 11.67 26.59
N ASP A 96 7.23 12.24 27.47
CA ASP A 96 8.68 12.24 27.30
C ASP A 96 9.32 10.84 27.40
N ASP A 97 8.63 9.85 27.95
CA ASP A 97 9.13 8.49 28.19
C ASP A 97 8.56 7.44 27.22
N ILE A 98 7.49 7.77 26.50
CA ILE A 98 6.75 6.80 25.65
C ILE A 98 6.54 7.40 24.28
N ASP A 99 7.28 6.86 23.33
CA ASP A 99 7.16 7.16 21.92
C ASP A 99 7.35 5.89 21.07
N ILE A 100 6.95 5.96 19.81
CA ILE A 100 7.16 4.92 18.81
C ILE A 100 7.51 5.56 17.47
N SER A 101 8.55 5.06 16.83
CA SER A 101 9.03 5.63 15.57
C SER A 101 8.07 5.40 14.41
N CYS A 102 8.09 6.30 13.42
CA CYS A 102 7.31 6.15 12.20
C CYS A 102 7.71 4.88 11.42
N ASP A 103 8.98 4.51 11.43
CA ASP A 103 9.46 3.31 10.74
C ASP A 103 8.87 2.04 11.36
N GLU A 104 8.83 1.95 12.70
CA GLU A 104 8.19 0.82 13.38
C GLU A 104 6.71 0.71 12.99
N LEU A 105 5.99 1.83 13.00
CA LEU A 105 4.57 1.87 12.64
C LEU A 105 4.33 1.55 11.16
N TYR A 106 5.23 1.96 10.28
CA TYR A 106 5.10 1.73 8.84
C TYR A 106 5.39 0.28 8.45
N PHE A 107 6.53 -0.27 8.91
CA PHE A 107 6.98 -1.59 8.48
C PHE A 107 6.28 -2.74 9.22
N ASN A 108 5.86 -2.53 10.46
CA ASN A 108 5.20 -3.55 11.28
C ASN A 108 3.68 -3.35 11.44
N GLY A 109 3.14 -2.21 10.96
CA GLY A 109 1.70 -2.00 10.86
C GLY A 109 1.10 -2.77 9.69
N LYS A 110 -0.14 -3.22 9.84
CA LYS A 110 -0.93 -3.84 8.77
C LYS A 110 -1.55 -2.77 7.89
N ASP A 111 -1.59 -2.99 6.59
CA ASP A 111 -2.36 -2.13 5.69
C ASP A 111 -3.85 -2.19 6.07
N VAL A 112 -4.48 -1.03 6.08
CA VAL A 112 -5.92 -0.94 6.30
C VAL A 112 -6.60 -1.00 4.95
N ASP A 113 -7.46 -1.99 4.76
CA ASP A 113 -8.26 -2.11 3.55
C ASP A 113 -9.12 -0.86 3.36
N THR A 114 -9.08 -0.31 2.17
CA THR A 114 -9.86 0.86 1.79
C THR A 114 -10.89 0.49 0.71
N PRO A 115 -11.98 1.26 0.56
CA PRO A 115 -12.93 1.04 -0.54
C PRO A 115 -12.32 1.19 -1.94
N PHE A 116 -11.08 1.66 -2.04
CA PHE A 116 -10.35 1.87 -3.29
C PHE A 116 -9.36 0.75 -3.60
N ASP A 117 -9.15 -0.17 -2.65
CA ASP A 117 -8.25 -1.30 -2.85
C ASP A 117 -8.80 -2.22 -3.95
N GLY A 118 -7.89 -2.71 -4.77
CA GLY A 118 -8.27 -3.49 -5.92
C GLY A 118 -8.93 -2.70 -7.07
N LEU A 119 -9.06 -1.38 -6.97
CA LEU A 119 -9.50 -0.53 -8.08
C LEU A 119 -8.31 -0.11 -8.94
N ILE A 120 -8.38 -0.39 -10.22
CA ILE A 120 -7.36 0.01 -11.21
C ILE A 120 -8.01 0.75 -12.38
N ALA A 121 -7.24 1.64 -13.02
CA ALA A 121 -7.70 2.29 -14.24
C ALA A 121 -7.92 1.25 -15.36
N LEU A 122 -8.90 1.48 -16.22
CA LEU A 122 -9.17 0.56 -17.33
C LEU A 122 -7.97 0.42 -18.28
N SER A 123 -7.17 1.48 -18.45
CA SER A 123 -5.91 1.46 -19.19
C SER A 123 -4.87 0.52 -18.56
N ASP A 124 -4.76 0.53 -17.24
CA ASP A 124 -3.81 -0.31 -16.52
C ASP A 124 -4.26 -1.77 -16.57
N ALA A 125 -5.58 -2.03 -16.45
CA ALA A 125 -6.14 -3.34 -16.65
C ALA A 125 -5.84 -3.91 -18.06
N THR A 126 -5.88 -3.07 -19.10
CA THR A 126 -5.51 -3.54 -20.45
C THR A 126 -4.05 -3.98 -20.52
N THR A 127 -3.16 -3.26 -19.86
CA THR A 127 -1.73 -3.59 -19.80
C THR A 127 -1.49 -4.87 -19.01
N LEU A 128 -2.03 -4.97 -17.81
CA LEU A 128 -1.83 -6.12 -16.91
C LEU A 128 -2.36 -7.43 -17.49
N TRP A 129 -3.52 -7.41 -18.16
CA TRP A 129 -4.13 -8.61 -18.75
C TRP A 129 -3.81 -8.81 -20.23
N GLY A 130 -3.05 -7.90 -20.84
CA GLY A 130 -2.71 -7.97 -22.27
C GLY A 130 -3.96 -7.91 -23.18
N LEU A 131 -4.93 -7.08 -22.84
CA LEU A 131 -6.18 -6.90 -23.52
C LEU A 131 -6.23 -5.56 -24.27
N ASN A 132 -7.13 -5.46 -25.27
CA ASN A 132 -7.44 -4.18 -25.88
C ASN A 132 -8.52 -3.44 -25.08
N GLU A 133 -8.42 -2.11 -24.98
CA GLU A 133 -9.42 -1.29 -24.31
C GLU A 133 -10.82 -1.49 -24.88
N SER A 134 -10.94 -1.69 -26.20
CA SER A 134 -12.20 -2.00 -26.86
C SER A 134 -12.85 -3.30 -26.37
N THR A 135 -12.03 -4.28 -25.95
CA THR A 135 -12.53 -5.55 -25.38
C THR A 135 -13.20 -5.28 -24.03
N LEU A 136 -12.57 -4.51 -23.17
CA LEU A 136 -13.13 -4.17 -21.85
C LEU A 136 -14.37 -3.27 -21.99
N ARG A 137 -14.35 -2.30 -22.91
CA ARG A 137 -15.52 -1.46 -23.20
C ARG A 137 -16.72 -2.28 -23.71
N LYS A 138 -16.49 -3.28 -24.56
CA LYS A 138 -17.53 -4.22 -24.98
C LYS A 138 -18.03 -5.07 -23.81
N ALA A 139 -17.14 -5.54 -22.94
CA ALA A 139 -17.52 -6.30 -21.75
C ALA A 139 -18.46 -5.49 -20.83
N ILE A 140 -18.20 -4.19 -20.67
CA ILE A 140 -19.10 -3.28 -19.94
C ILE A 140 -20.44 -3.16 -20.67
N THR A 141 -20.42 -2.92 -21.97
CA THR A 141 -21.64 -2.73 -22.78
C THR A 141 -22.55 -3.97 -22.78
N TYR A 142 -21.95 -5.15 -22.82
CA TYR A 142 -22.68 -6.42 -22.83
C TYR A 142 -22.96 -7.01 -21.44
N GLY A 143 -22.61 -6.27 -20.37
CA GLY A 143 -22.90 -6.68 -19.00
C GLY A 143 -22.04 -7.82 -18.45
N LYS A 144 -20.92 -8.14 -19.12
CA LYS A 144 -19.92 -9.08 -18.59
C LYS A 144 -19.18 -8.46 -17.41
N LEU A 145 -18.88 -7.16 -17.50
CA LEU A 145 -18.42 -6.32 -16.39
C LEU A 145 -19.58 -5.40 -15.99
N ILE A 146 -20.08 -5.55 -14.78
CA ILE A 146 -21.31 -4.90 -14.30
C ILE A 146 -20.99 -3.49 -13.83
N ASN A 147 -21.60 -2.48 -14.47
CA ASN A 147 -21.43 -1.09 -14.05
C ASN A 147 -22.05 -0.85 -12.66
N GLY A 148 -21.29 -0.20 -11.79
CA GLY A 148 -21.67 0.04 -10.39
C GLY A 148 -21.27 -1.08 -9.42
N GLN A 149 -20.82 -2.23 -9.93
CA GLN A 149 -20.31 -3.34 -9.14
C GLN A 149 -18.86 -3.66 -9.52
N ASP A 150 -18.60 -3.98 -10.78
CA ASP A 150 -17.29 -4.38 -11.29
C ASP A 150 -16.51 -3.20 -11.86
N VAL A 151 -17.23 -2.23 -12.41
CA VAL A 151 -16.68 -1.02 -13.03
C VAL A 151 -17.46 0.21 -12.63
N CYS A 152 -16.76 1.34 -12.56
CA CYS A 152 -17.39 2.63 -12.31
C CYS A 152 -16.66 3.72 -13.09
N LYS A 153 -17.35 4.82 -13.38
CA LYS A 153 -16.79 5.96 -14.05
C LYS A 153 -16.58 7.12 -13.10
N PHE A 154 -15.31 7.52 -12.89
CA PHE A 154 -14.96 8.72 -12.16
C PHE A 154 -14.61 9.84 -13.15
N GLY A 155 -15.51 10.78 -13.33
CA GLY A 155 -15.37 11.82 -14.34
C GLY A 155 -15.22 11.22 -15.76
N LYS A 156 -14.04 11.37 -16.37
CA LYS A 156 -13.73 10.79 -17.70
C LYS A 156 -13.06 9.43 -17.61
N GLN A 157 -12.58 9.04 -16.43
CA GLN A 157 -11.81 7.81 -16.21
C GLN A 157 -12.73 6.66 -15.82
N TRP A 158 -12.58 5.51 -16.50
CA TRP A 158 -13.14 4.26 -16.05
C TRP A 158 -12.15 3.54 -15.11
N VAL A 159 -12.68 2.99 -14.04
CA VAL A 159 -11.98 2.07 -13.13
C VAL A 159 -12.68 0.73 -13.13
N VAL A 160 -11.94 -0.34 -12.87
CA VAL A 160 -12.41 -1.70 -12.76
C VAL A 160 -11.80 -2.37 -11.54
N THR A 161 -12.53 -3.28 -10.90
CA THR A 161 -11.98 -4.06 -9.79
C THR A 161 -11.06 -5.15 -10.31
N THR A 162 -9.94 -5.38 -9.61
CA THR A 162 -9.03 -6.50 -9.92
C THR A 162 -9.72 -7.84 -9.78
N GLU A 163 -10.65 -7.97 -8.82
CA GLU A 163 -11.47 -9.16 -8.60
C GLU A 163 -12.31 -9.49 -9.83
N ALA A 164 -13.01 -8.50 -10.41
CA ALA A 164 -13.80 -8.70 -11.62
C ALA A 164 -12.91 -9.08 -12.81
N MET A 165 -11.73 -8.47 -12.92
CA MET A 165 -10.78 -8.82 -13.97
C MET A 165 -10.27 -10.25 -13.83
N GLN A 166 -9.93 -10.68 -12.62
CA GLN A 166 -9.53 -12.06 -12.35
C GLN A 166 -10.66 -13.06 -12.63
N ARG A 167 -11.87 -12.74 -12.18
CA ARG A 167 -13.05 -13.57 -12.42
C ARG A 167 -13.31 -13.80 -13.92
N GLU A 168 -13.18 -12.75 -14.73
CA GLU A 168 -13.59 -12.78 -16.14
C GLU A 168 -12.45 -13.12 -17.11
N TYR A 169 -11.21 -12.86 -16.74
CA TYR A 169 -10.05 -12.99 -17.62
C TYR A 169 -8.90 -13.78 -17.03
N GLY A 170 -9.04 -14.30 -15.79
CA GLY A 170 -7.99 -15.02 -15.07
C GLY A 170 -6.91 -14.09 -14.48
N GLU A 171 -5.78 -14.68 -14.10
CA GLU A 171 -4.67 -13.93 -13.51
C GLU A 171 -4.01 -12.96 -14.51
N PRO A 172 -3.43 -11.83 -14.03
CA PRO A 172 -2.67 -10.92 -14.88
C PRO A 172 -1.51 -11.64 -15.58
N LYS A 173 -1.16 -11.18 -16.78
CA LYS A 173 -0.08 -11.77 -17.58
C LYS A 173 1.30 -11.18 -17.30
N THR A 174 1.35 -10.08 -16.56
CA THR A 174 2.59 -9.34 -16.20
C THR A 174 2.62 -9.05 -14.72
#